data_fb21ad763d4de43fd18826242e04f397
#
_entry.id   fb21ad763d4de43fd18826242e04f397
#
_cell.length_a   1.000
_cell.length_b   1.000
_cell.length_c   1.000
_cell.angle_alpha   90.00
_cell.angle_beta   90.00
_cell.angle_gamma   90.00
#
_symmetry.space_group_name_H-M   'P 1'
#
loop_
_entity.id
_entity.type
_entity.pdbx_description
1 polymer ?
#
loop_
_entity_poly.entity_id
_entity_poly.type
_entity_poly.pdbx_seq_one_letter_code
_entity_poly.pdbx_strand_id
1 'polypeptide(L)'
;DEKGRQEWGVSALLSYAKLKGGICEYAYSPALAEKLHDPKVFALINLNIQRRFTSGHALSLYENCYRFVRTGSTGWWSFDLFRRLMGVDGSAYYETYKHLNAKIIKPAVAEVNKSSNILIEPEVRKMGRTVTDIRFLIKENPQLAMFDIDDDDGLRKGRVYAALLEMGVSDRLARQW
;
A
#
# COMPACT_ATOMS: atom_id res chain seq x y z
N ASP A 1 -18.54 13.13 -15.58
CA ASP A 1 -19.13 14.44 -15.34
C ASP A 1 -20.61 14.27 -14.97
N GLU A 2 -21.27 15.32 -14.53
CA GLU A 2 -22.70 15.34 -14.14
C GLU A 2 -23.68 14.88 -15.23
N LYS A 3 -23.21 14.67 -16.44
CA LYS A 3 -23.99 14.20 -17.61
C LYS A 3 -23.66 12.76 -18.03
N GLY A 4 -22.96 11.98 -17.20
CA GLY A 4 -22.65 10.56 -17.46
C GLY A 4 -21.70 10.32 -18.64
N ARG A 5 -20.99 11.32 -19.11
CA ARG A 5 -19.96 11.17 -20.16
C ARG A 5 -18.67 10.69 -19.52
N GLN A 6 -18.08 9.61 -20.05
CA GLN A 6 -16.74 9.14 -19.65
C GLN A 6 -15.69 10.17 -20.06
N GLU A 7 -14.98 10.70 -19.05
CA GLU A 7 -13.82 11.55 -19.27
C GLU A 7 -12.57 10.67 -19.25
N TRP A 8 -11.76 10.80 -20.27
CA TRP A 8 -10.49 10.11 -20.40
C TRP A 8 -9.34 11.10 -20.26
N GLY A 9 -8.36 10.77 -19.41
CA GLY A 9 -7.15 11.56 -19.25
C GLY A 9 -5.93 10.66 -19.08
N VAL A 10 -4.82 11.03 -19.70
CA VAL A 10 -3.50 10.41 -19.51
C VAL A 10 -2.58 11.45 -18.91
N SER A 11 -1.89 11.11 -17.83
CA SER A 11 -0.90 11.96 -17.19
C SER A 11 0.34 11.15 -16.83
N ALA A 12 1.53 11.72 -17.05
CA ALA A 12 2.76 11.14 -16.53
C ALA A 12 2.80 11.29 -15.00
N LEU A 13 3.38 10.33 -14.31
CA LEU A 13 3.58 10.41 -12.84
C LEU A 13 4.57 11.52 -12.49
N LEU A 14 5.71 11.55 -13.19
CA LEU A 14 6.74 12.55 -13.04
C LEU A 14 6.83 13.39 -14.30
N SER A 15 6.88 14.71 -14.16
CA SER A 15 7.17 15.64 -15.25
C SER A 15 8.68 15.79 -15.47
N TYR A 16 9.47 15.47 -14.45
CA TYR A 16 10.92 15.62 -14.46
C TYR A 16 11.55 14.66 -13.45
N ALA A 17 12.69 14.08 -13.81
CA ALA A 17 13.55 13.34 -12.89
C ALA A 17 15.02 13.46 -13.35
N LYS A 18 15.94 13.75 -12.41
CA LYS A 18 17.38 13.87 -12.64
C LYS A 18 18.15 13.23 -11.49
N LEU A 19 19.12 12.41 -11.84
CA LEU A 19 20.05 11.80 -10.90
C LEU A 19 21.44 12.43 -11.11
N LYS A 20 22.01 12.99 -10.04
CA LYS A 20 23.37 13.54 -10.05
C LYS A 20 24.00 13.38 -8.67
N GLY A 21 25.17 12.73 -8.62
CA GLY A 21 25.94 12.62 -7.36
C GLY A 21 25.19 11.98 -6.19
N GLY A 22 24.34 10.96 -6.45
CA GLY A 22 23.53 10.30 -5.44
C GLY A 22 22.27 11.07 -5.02
N ILE A 23 22.03 12.26 -5.59
CA ILE A 23 20.83 13.07 -5.34
C ILE A 23 19.84 12.84 -6.47
N CYS A 24 18.59 12.54 -6.12
CA CYS A 24 17.48 12.47 -7.03
C CYS A 24 16.62 13.73 -6.91
N GLU A 25 16.58 14.51 -7.98
CA GLU A 25 15.69 15.67 -8.14
C GLU A 25 14.52 15.29 -9.03
N TYR A 26 13.29 15.51 -8.58
CA TYR A 26 12.11 15.15 -9.38
C TYR A 26 10.96 16.13 -9.17
N ALA A 27 10.05 16.16 -10.13
CA ALA A 27 8.80 16.90 -10.03
C ALA A 27 7.63 16.06 -10.52
N TYR A 28 6.52 16.16 -9.80
CA TYR A 28 5.25 15.56 -10.25
C TYR A 28 4.64 16.37 -11.40
N SER A 29 3.82 15.72 -12.23
CA SER A 29 3.03 16.46 -13.21
C SER A 29 2.05 17.40 -12.48
N PRO A 30 1.75 18.59 -13.03
CA PRO A 30 0.83 19.54 -12.37
C PRO A 30 -0.52 18.93 -12.02
N ALA A 31 -1.10 18.12 -12.90
CA ALA A 31 -2.38 17.44 -12.67
C ALA A 31 -2.34 16.44 -11.50
N LEU A 32 -1.17 15.88 -11.20
CA LEU A 32 -0.98 14.96 -10.08
C LEU A 32 -0.59 15.70 -8.79
N ALA A 33 0.19 16.79 -8.90
CA ALA A 33 0.63 17.59 -7.77
C ALA A 33 -0.55 18.11 -6.94
N GLU A 34 -1.61 18.60 -7.60
CA GLU A 34 -2.83 19.06 -6.96
C GLU A 34 -3.53 17.93 -6.17
N LYS A 35 -3.64 16.74 -6.78
CA LYS A 35 -4.25 15.57 -6.12
C LYS A 35 -3.43 15.02 -4.96
N LEU A 36 -2.11 15.19 -4.99
CA LEU A 36 -1.21 14.76 -3.90
C LEU A 36 -1.16 15.77 -2.76
N HIS A 37 -1.39 17.05 -3.05
CA HIS A 37 -1.38 18.11 -2.03
C HIS A 37 -2.57 18.00 -1.06
N ASP A 38 -3.76 17.67 -1.57
CA ASP A 38 -4.96 17.45 -0.77
C ASP A 38 -5.70 16.18 -1.19
N PRO A 39 -5.18 15.00 -0.83
CA PRO A 39 -5.80 13.75 -1.23
C PRO A 39 -7.09 13.50 -0.45
N LYS A 40 -8.22 13.36 -1.15
CA LYS A 40 -9.51 13.00 -0.55
C LYS A 40 -9.51 11.60 0.08
N VAL A 41 -8.66 10.71 -0.44
CA VAL A 41 -8.47 9.35 0.07
C VAL A 41 -6.98 9.04 0.10
N PHE A 42 -6.47 8.67 1.25
CA PHE A 42 -5.09 8.24 1.43
C PHE A 42 -5.01 7.08 2.41
N ALA A 43 -3.94 6.31 2.31
CA ALA A 43 -3.57 5.30 3.28
C ALA A 43 -2.11 5.56 3.71
N LEU A 44 -1.88 5.58 5.02
CA LEU A 44 -0.53 5.64 5.57
C LEU A 44 0.11 4.27 5.39
N ILE A 45 1.21 4.22 4.68
CA ILE A 45 2.00 3.00 4.48
C ILE A 45 3.29 3.13 5.29
N ASN A 46 3.53 2.18 6.19
CA ASN A 46 4.74 2.16 6.99
C ASN A 46 5.91 1.61 6.17
N LEU A 47 6.89 2.48 5.88
CA LEU A 47 8.09 2.11 5.11
C LEU A 47 8.95 1.06 5.83
N ASN A 48 8.92 1.01 7.17
CA ASN A 48 9.67 0.00 7.92
C ASN A 48 9.07 -1.39 7.73
N ILE A 49 7.74 -1.49 7.56
CA ILE A 49 7.08 -2.73 7.20
C ILE A 49 7.41 -3.12 5.76
N GLN A 50 7.34 -2.16 4.82
CA GLN A 50 7.65 -2.44 3.42
C GLN A 50 9.06 -3.02 3.23
N ARG A 51 10.05 -2.55 3.97
CA ARG A 51 11.43 -3.06 3.93
C ARG A 51 11.60 -4.50 4.39
N ARG A 52 10.61 -5.08 5.08
CA ARG A 52 10.64 -6.48 5.55
C ARG A 52 10.23 -7.47 4.47
N PHE A 53 9.61 -7.00 3.39
CA PHE A 53 9.19 -7.86 2.29
C PHE A 53 10.37 -8.22 1.38
N THR A 54 10.46 -9.49 1.04
CA THR A 54 11.42 -10.03 0.07
C THR A 54 10.77 -10.28 -1.28
N SER A 55 9.46 -10.53 -1.31
CA SER A 55 8.68 -10.76 -2.51
C SER A 55 7.91 -9.51 -2.94
N GLY A 56 8.07 -9.10 -4.22
CA GLY A 56 7.28 -8.02 -4.80
C GLY A 56 5.77 -8.32 -4.81
N HIS A 57 5.37 -9.60 -4.97
CA HIS A 57 3.97 -9.98 -4.90
C HIS A 57 3.40 -9.87 -3.47
N ALA A 58 4.20 -10.19 -2.44
CA ALA A 58 3.77 -9.99 -1.06
C ALA A 58 3.63 -8.52 -0.72
N LEU A 59 4.55 -7.68 -1.19
CA LEU A 59 4.47 -6.22 -1.04
C LEU A 59 3.21 -5.66 -1.74
N SER A 60 2.98 -6.02 -3.00
CA SER A 60 1.78 -5.61 -3.74
C SER A 60 0.49 -6.05 -3.04
N LEU A 61 0.47 -7.28 -2.51
CA LEU A 61 -0.69 -7.79 -1.78
C LEU A 61 -0.92 -7.00 -0.48
N TYR A 62 0.14 -6.73 0.27
CA TYR A 62 0.08 -5.91 1.48
C TYR A 62 -0.48 -4.51 1.18
N GLU A 63 0.07 -3.80 0.21
CA GLU A 63 -0.36 -2.44 -0.16
C GLU A 63 -1.84 -2.39 -0.58
N ASN A 64 -2.28 -3.38 -1.35
CA ASN A 64 -3.67 -3.47 -1.78
C ASN A 64 -4.63 -3.84 -0.65
N CYS A 65 -4.19 -4.62 0.35
CA CYS A 65 -5.00 -5.03 1.49
C CYS A 65 -5.01 -3.98 2.61
N TYR A 66 -3.88 -3.33 2.90
CA TYR A 66 -3.71 -2.47 4.06
C TYR A 66 -4.73 -1.33 4.15
N ARG A 67 -5.09 -0.74 3.03
CA ARG A 67 -6.12 0.33 2.97
C ARG A 67 -7.52 -0.10 3.45
N PHE A 68 -7.77 -1.39 3.54
CA PHE A 68 -9.04 -1.96 3.99
C PHE A 68 -9.01 -2.50 5.42
N VAL A 69 -7.97 -2.22 6.18
CA VAL A 69 -7.83 -2.70 7.57
C VAL A 69 -9.01 -2.30 8.44
N ARG A 70 -9.51 -1.07 8.26
CA ARG A 70 -10.66 -0.56 9.01
C ARG A 70 -11.99 -1.22 8.62
N THR A 71 -12.11 -1.66 7.37
CA THR A 71 -13.33 -2.33 6.87
C THR A 71 -13.30 -3.84 7.08
N GLY A 72 -12.12 -4.39 7.38
CA GLY A 72 -11.91 -5.81 7.63
C GLY A 72 -11.96 -6.71 6.38
N SER A 73 -12.19 -6.14 5.18
CA SER A 73 -12.27 -6.90 3.93
C SER A 73 -12.01 -6.01 2.73
N THR A 74 -11.33 -6.57 1.71
CA THR A 74 -11.14 -5.89 0.41
C THR A 74 -12.41 -5.77 -0.42
N GLY A 75 -13.49 -6.47 -0.05
CA GLY A 75 -14.57 -6.76 -0.98
C GLY A 75 -14.14 -7.80 -2.05
N TRP A 76 -15.04 -8.11 -2.96
CA TRP A 76 -14.78 -9.09 -4.01
C TRP A 76 -14.11 -8.42 -5.21
N TRP A 77 -12.94 -8.89 -5.55
CA TRP A 77 -12.22 -8.56 -6.78
C TRP A 77 -12.45 -9.67 -7.80
N SER A 78 -12.73 -9.32 -9.05
CA SER A 78 -12.72 -10.32 -10.11
C SER A 78 -11.32 -10.93 -10.23
N PHE A 79 -11.24 -12.18 -10.66
CA PHE A 79 -9.98 -12.89 -10.81
C PHE A 79 -9.01 -12.14 -11.74
N ASP A 80 -9.52 -11.55 -12.81
CA ASP A 80 -8.70 -10.75 -13.73
C ASP A 80 -8.20 -9.43 -13.11
N LEU A 81 -9.03 -8.77 -12.31
CA LEU A 81 -8.58 -7.59 -11.57
C LEU A 81 -7.46 -7.97 -10.60
N PHE A 82 -7.62 -9.08 -9.88
CA PHE A 82 -6.58 -9.54 -8.95
C PHE A 82 -5.26 -9.88 -9.67
N ARG A 83 -5.32 -10.53 -10.84
CA ARG A 83 -4.11 -10.79 -11.66
C ARG A 83 -3.39 -9.48 -12.04
N ARG A 84 -4.15 -8.45 -12.41
CA ARG A 84 -3.60 -7.10 -12.71
C ARG A 84 -2.96 -6.47 -11.49
N LEU A 85 -3.62 -6.53 -10.33
CA LEU A 85 -3.07 -6.01 -9.08
C LEU A 85 -1.76 -6.69 -8.69
N MET A 86 -1.60 -7.96 -9.05
CA MET A 86 -0.35 -8.72 -8.82
C MET A 86 0.67 -8.57 -9.94
N GLY A 87 0.36 -7.84 -11.02
CA GLY A 87 1.25 -7.65 -12.17
C GLY A 87 1.53 -8.91 -12.98
N VAL A 88 0.57 -9.85 -13.04
CA VAL A 88 0.73 -11.16 -13.71
C VAL A 88 -0.34 -11.44 -14.77
N ASP A 89 -1.09 -10.43 -15.16
CA ASP A 89 -2.16 -10.52 -16.17
C ASP A 89 -1.64 -10.85 -17.57
N GLY A 90 -0.39 -10.49 -17.89
CA GLY A 90 0.27 -10.84 -19.15
C GLY A 90 0.73 -12.31 -19.24
N SER A 91 0.60 -13.11 -18.16
CA SER A 91 1.06 -14.51 -18.17
C SER A 91 -0.09 -15.49 -18.26
N ALA A 92 -0.12 -16.26 -19.36
CA ALA A 92 -1.08 -17.36 -19.55
C ALA A 92 -0.98 -18.45 -18.46
N TYR A 93 0.20 -18.65 -17.87
CA TYR A 93 0.38 -19.61 -16.78
C TYR A 93 -0.50 -19.30 -15.56
N TYR A 94 -0.72 -18.02 -15.26
CA TYR A 94 -1.51 -17.56 -14.14
C TYR A 94 -3.00 -17.33 -14.46
N GLU A 95 -3.47 -17.74 -15.63
CA GLU A 95 -4.90 -17.81 -15.93
C GLU A 95 -5.59 -18.91 -15.13
N THR A 96 -4.84 -19.91 -14.73
CA THR A 96 -5.35 -20.98 -13.87
C THR A 96 -5.17 -20.62 -12.40
N TYR A 97 -6.28 -20.52 -11.65
CA TYR A 97 -6.25 -20.25 -10.21
C TYR A 97 -5.30 -21.17 -9.44
N LYS A 98 -5.26 -22.45 -9.78
CA LYS A 98 -4.36 -23.42 -9.12
C LYS A 98 -2.90 -22.96 -9.15
N HIS A 99 -2.44 -22.46 -10.29
CA HIS A 99 -1.06 -21.98 -10.46
C HIS A 99 -0.83 -20.67 -9.72
N LEU A 100 -1.77 -19.72 -9.88
CA LEU A 100 -1.72 -18.44 -9.18
C LEU A 100 -1.71 -18.62 -7.66
N ASN A 101 -2.59 -19.49 -7.15
CA ASN A 101 -2.68 -19.78 -5.72
C ASN A 101 -1.38 -20.40 -5.19
N ALA A 102 -0.85 -21.40 -5.89
CA ALA A 102 0.35 -22.11 -5.41
C ALA A 102 1.62 -21.25 -5.46
N LYS A 103 1.76 -20.41 -6.49
CA LYS A 103 3.02 -19.68 -6.75
C LYS A 103 3.01 -18.25 -6.26
N ILE A 104 1.83 -17.63 -6.10
CA ILE A 104 1.69 -16.23 -5.72
C ILE A 104 0.88 -16.07 -4.45
N ILE A 105 -0.40 -16.51 -4.42
CA ILE A 105 -1.28 -16.18 -3.29
C ILE A 105 -0.75 -16.79 -1.99
N LYS A 106 -0.52 -18.10 -1.94
CA LYS A 106 -0.07 -18.76 -0.71
C LYS A 106 1.25 -18.20 -0.17
N PRO A 107 2.33 -18.05 -0.97
CA PRO A 107 3.56 -17.46 -0.49
C PRO A 107 3.40 -16.01 -0.05
N ALA A 108 2.66 -15.19 -0.82
CA ALA A 108 2.44 -13.79 -0.49
C ALA A 108 1.65 -13.62 0.81
N VAL A 109 0.57 -14.39 0.99
CA VAL A 109 -0.22 -14.39 2.25
C VAL A 109 0.65 -14.79 3.44
N ALA A 110 1.45 -15.84 3.29
CA ALA A 110 2.34 -16.30 4.36
C ALA A 110 3.36 -15.21 4.74
N GLU A 111 3.94 -14.51 3.77
CA GLU A 111 4.90 -13.43 4.00
C GLU A 111 4.23 -12.20 4.61
N VAL A 112 3.06 -11.78 4.12
CA VAL A 112 2.28 -10.67 4.71
C VAL A 112 1.98 -10.96 6.18
N ASN A 113 1.44 -12.13 6.48
CA ASN A 113 1.06 -12.51 7.85
C ASN A 113 2.26 -12.62 8.80
N LYS A 114 3.45 -12.94 8.26
CA LYS A 114 4.69 -13.03 9.04
C LYS A 114 5.35 -11.67 9.25
N SER A 115 5.32 -10.79 8.25
CA SER A 115 6.22 -9.63 8.18
C SER A 115 5.52 -8.29 8.36
N SER A 116 4.17 -8.27 8.41
CA SER A 116 3.41 -7.02 8.47
C SER A 116 2.48 -6.92 9.68
N ASN A 117 1.99 -5.71 9.90
CA ASN A 117 1.03 -5.35 10.95
C ASN A 117 -0.42 -5.75 10.64
N ILE A 118 -0.65 -6.51 9.57
CA ILE A 118 -1.96 -7.08 9.23
C ILE A 118 -1.87 -8.59 9.05
N LEU A 119 -2.98 -9.25 9.35
CA LEU A 119 -3.23 -10.65 9.01
C LEU A 119 -4.27 -10.69 7.91
N ILE A 120 -4.01 -11.45 6.86
CA ILE A 120 -4.93 -11.59 5.74
C ILE A 120 -5.28 -13.06 5.49
N GLU A 121 -6.54 -13.30 5.13
CA GLU A 121 -7.06 -14.61 4.80
C GLU A 121 -7.78 -14.55 3.45
N PRO A 122 -7.37 -15.34 2.45
CA PRO A 122 -8.00 -15.34 1.14
C PRO A 122 -9.27 -16.17 1.14
N GLU A 123 -10.32 -15.64 0.54
CA GLU A 123 -11.55 -16.36 0.21
C GLU A 123 -11.82 -16.27 -1.28
N VAL A 124 -12.39 -17.32 -1.85
CA VAL A 124 -12.71 -17.39 -3.28
C VAL A 124 -14.18 -17.70 -3.52
N ARG A 125 -14.72 -17.07 -4.56
CA ARG A 125 -16.01 -17.41 -5.11
C ARG A 125 -15.81 -18.20 -6.40
N LYS A 126 -16.64 -19.20 -6.62
CA LYS A 126 -16.59 -20.08 -7.78
C LYS A 126 -17.90 -20.07 -8.53
N MET A 127 -17.81 -20.20 -9.84
CA MET A 127 -18.92 -20.54 -10.72
C MET A 127 -18.60 -21.89 -11.36
N GLY A 128 -19.30 -22.94 -10.93
CA GLY A 128 -18.97 -24.31 -11.25
C GLY A 128 -17.58 -24.72 -10.71
N ARG A 129 -16.67 -25.06 -11.61
CA ARG A 129 -15.27 -25.43 -11.25
C ARG A 129 -14.29 -24.27 -11.35
N THR A 130 -14.72 -23.12 -11.85
CA THR A 130 -13.85 -21.98 -12.10
C THR A 130 -13.97 -20.97 -10.97
N VAL A 131 -12.82 -20.46 -10.48
CA VAL A 131 -12.76 -19.33 -9.55
C VAL A 131 -12.99 -18.04 -10.34
N THR A 132 -14.01 -17.28 -9.93
CA THR A 132 -14.40 -16.01 -10.59
C THR A 132 -13.94 -14.81 -9.81
N ASP A 133 -13.94 -14.91 -8.47
CA ASP A 133 -13.63 -13.78 -7.61
C ASP A 133 -12.77 -14.24 -6.42
N ILE A 134 -12.02 -13.29 -5.89
CA ILE A 134 -11.22 -13.44 -4.68
C ILE A 134 -11.45 -12.22 -3.78
N ARG A 135 -11.48 -12.45 -2.47
CA ARG A 135 -11.39 -11.37 -1.47
C ARG A 135 -10.42 -11.76 -0.37
N PHE A 136 -9.97 -10.77 0.37
CA PHE A 136 -9.16 -10.98 1.56
C PHE A 136 -9.90 -10.43 2.78
N LEU A 137 -10.05 -11.26 3.80
CA LEU A 137 -10.42 -10.81 5.14
C LEU A 137 -9.17 -10.26 5.79
N ILE A 138 -9.29 -9.15 6.50
CA ILE A 138 -8.14 -8.41 7.02
C ILE A 138 -8.37 -8.15 8.51
N LYS A 139 -7.34 -8.41 9.32
CA LYS A 139 -7.31 -8.11 10.75
C LYS A 139 -5.97 -7.46 11.08
N GLU A 140 -5.94 -6.65 12.11
CA GLU A 140 -4.68 -6.16 12.67
C GLU A 140 -3.86 -7.33 13.23
N ASN A 141 -2.54 -7.30 13.04
CA ASN A 141 -1.62 -8.26 13.62
C ASN A 141 -1.06 -7.71 14.95
N PRO A 142 -1.56 -8.16 16.09
CA PRO A 142 -1.19 -7.57 17.38
C PRO A 142 0.29 -7.79 17.74
N GLN A 143 0.95 -8.79 17.14
CA GLN A 143 2.37 -9.06 17.42
C GLN A 143 3.29 -8.00 16.79
N LEU A 144 2.88 -7.39 15.68
CA LEU A 144 3.69 -6.39 14.97
C LEU A 144 3.10 -4.98 15.07
N ALA A 145 1.84 -4.83 15.43
CA ALA A 145 1.24 -3.53 15.70
C ALA A 145 1.91 -2.79 16.88
N MET A 146 2.44 -3.53 17.86
CA MET A 146 3.21 -2.93 18.96
C MET A 146 4.54 -2.33 18.54
N PHE A 147 5.14 -2.78 17.42
CA PHE A 147 6.40 -2.23 16.90
C PHE A 147 6.19 -1.00 16.02
N ASP A 148 4.95 -0.73 15.57
CA ASP A 148 4.65 0.38 14.65
C ASP A 148 4.47 1.72 15.37
N ILE A 149 4.15 1.71 16.65
CA ILE A 149 3.79 2.93 17.39
C ILE A 149 5.02 3.64 17.97
N ASP A 150 6.08 2.89 18.34
CA ASP A 150 7.17 3.48 19.12
C ASP A 150 8.37 4.01 18.29
N ASP A 151 8.68 3.44 17.12
CA ASP A 151 9.94 3.79 16.44
C ASP A 151 9.84 5.01 15.50
N ASP A 152 8.71 5.23 14.83
CA ASP A 152 8.61 6.31 13.84
C ASP A 152 8.05 7.62 14.44
N ASP A 153 7.10 7.51 15.35
CA ASP A 153 6.52 8.67 16.06
C ASP A 153 7.50 9.25 17.10
N GLY A 154 8.25 8.38 17.78
CA GLY A 154 9.30 8.78 18.72
C GLY A 154 10.48 9.47 18.06
N LEU A 155 10.96 8.94 16.92
CA LEU A 155 12.04 9.54 16.13
C LEU A 155 11.58 10.81 15.39
N ARG A 156 10.37 10.85 14.90
CA ARG A 156 9.78 12.05 14.28
C ARG A 156 9.53 13.14 15.30
N LYS A 157 8.89 12.81 16.42
CA LYS A 157 8.67 13.74 17.54
C LYS A 157 9.98 14.23 18.10
N GLY A 158 10.98 13.37 18.25
CA GLY A 158 12.31 13.75 18.73
C GLY A 158 13.03 14.73 17.78
N ARG A 159 12.96 14.52 16.46
CA ARG A 159 13.56 15.42 15.47
C ARG A 159 12.83 16.74 15.35
N VAL A 160 11.49 16.70 15.30
CA VAL A 160 10.64 17.91 15.25
C VAL A 160 10.79 18.69 16.54
N TYR A 161 10.76 18.02 17.68
CA TYR A 161 10.96 18.63 18.98
C TYR A 161 12.33 19.33 19.10
N ALA A 162 13.42 18.64 18.71
CA ALA A 162 14.75 19.24 18.70
C ALA A 162 14.84 20.47 17.77
N ALA A 163 14.29 20.37 16.56
CA ALA A 163 14.26 21.49 15.62
C ALA A 163 13.42 22.69 16.13
N LEU A 164 12.30 22.42 16.81
CA LEU A 164 11.47 23.47 17.41
C LEU A 164 12.21 24.21 18.55
N LEU A 165 12.97 23.46 19.38
CA LEU A 165 13.81 24.06 20.42
C LEU A 165 14.95 24.90 19.84
N GLU A 166 15.61 24.44 18.77
CA GLU A 166 16.65 25.20 18.05
C GLU A 166 16.10 26.49 17.43
N MET A 167 14.83 26.48 16.98
CA MET A 167 14.12 27.68 16.50
C MET A 167 13.62 28.59 17.62
N GLY A 168 13.90 28.28 18.89
CA GLY A 168 13.52 29.10 20.04
C GLY A 168 12.08 28.92 20.50
N VAL A 169 11.39 27.86 20.06
CA VAL A 169 10.07 27.50 20.56
C VAL A 169 10.18 26.96 21.99
N SER A 170 9.33 27.43 22.89
CA SER A 170 9.37 26.98 24.29
C SER A 170 9.09 25.48 24.43
N ASP A 171 9.73 24.82 25.38
CA ASP A 171 9.58 23.38 25.69
C ASP A 171 8.10 22.95 25.79
N ARG A 172 7.27 23.78 26.44
CA ARG A 172 5.85 23.54 26.61
C ARG A 172 5.09 23.45 25.27
N LEU A 173 5.42 24.30 24.31
CA LEU A 173 4.83 24.32 22.97
C LEU A 173 5.39 23.21 22.08
N ALA A 174 6.72 22.95 22.17
CA ALA A 174 7.35 21.90 21.39
C ALA A 174 6.84 20.47 21.73
N ARG A 175 6.36 20.23 22.94
CA ARG A 175 5.76 18.94 23.36
C ARG A 175 4.35 18.70 22.81
N GLN A 176 3.72 19.67 22.18
CA GLN A 176 2.36 19.56 21.63
C GLN A 176 2.37 19.06 20.16
N TRP A 177 3.55 18.98 19.53
CA TRP A 177 3.79 18.52 18.16
C TRP A 177 4.62 17.25 18.12
#